data_c5d2d7f4754368b8c6a3bf51331dd915
#
_entry.id   c5d2d7f4754368b8c6a3bf51331dd915
#
_cell.length_a   1.000
_cell.length_b   1.000
_cell.length_c   1.000
_cell.angle_alpha   90.00
_cell.angle_beta   90.00
_cell.angle_gamma   90.00
#
_symmetry.space_group_name_H-M   'P 1'
#
loop_
_entity.id
_entity.type
_entity.pdbx_description
1 polymer ?
#
loop_
_entity_poly.entity_id
_entity_poly.type
_entity_poly.pdbx_seq_one_letter_code
_entity_poly.pdbx_strand_id
1 'polypeptide(L)'
;MKLVTFTQSGKQSYGFVDNDTITDIGQMLASTHPDLKSLIGDDYAKLISSSADTAPRVALSDVQLLPPITNPDKIICVGLNYESHRKETGRPEVEFPTLFTRFANSQIGDGEAMWQPAESTSFDYEGELAVIIGSGGWKIPEDKALEHVAGYSCYNDGSVRDWQRH
;
A
#
# COMPACT_ATOMS: atom_id res chain seq x y z
N MET A 1 10.72 1.95 -10.29
CA MET A 1 10.68 0.49 -9.98
C MET A 1 9.33 0.18 -9.38
N LYS A 2 8.71 -0.95 -9.72
CA LYS A 2 7.44 -1.41 -9.12
C LYS A 2 7.74 -2.52 -8.12
N LEU A 3 7.65 -2.21 -6.83
CA LEU A 3 7.83 -3.20 -5.76
C LEU A 3 6.51 -3.90 -5.46
N VAL A 4 6.57 -5.19 -5.17
CA VAL A 4 5.40 -6.03 -4.87
C VAL A 4 5.68 -6.97 -3.71
N THR A 5 4.62 -7.25 -2.94
CA THR A 5 4.55 -8.40 -2.04
C THR A 5 3.57 -9.40 -2.64
N PHE A 6 3.89 -10.65 -2.60
CA PHE A 6 3.09 -11.71 -3.22
C PHE A 6 3.15 -13.01 -2.43
N THR A 7 2.26 -13.92 -2.74
CA THR A 7 2.32 -15.30 -2.28
C THR A 7 2.37 -16.27 -3.46
N GLN A 8 3.20 -17.30 -3.34
CA GLN A 8 3.29 -18.41 -4.27
C GLN A 8 3.30 -19.72 -3.47
N SER A 9 2.39 -20.62 -3.78
CA SER A 9 2.26 -21.92 -3.08
C SER A 9 2.19 -21.78 -1.55
N GLY A 10 1.49 -20.72 -1.06
CA GLY A 10 1.31 -20.46 0.36
C GLY A 10 2.51 -19.82 1.07
N LYS A 11 3.56 -19.47 0.35
CA LYS A 11 4.72 -18.75 0.90
C LYS A 11 4.71 -17.31 0.45
N GLN A 12 4.80 -16.37 1.39
CA GLN A 12 4.94 -14.96 1.11
C GLN A 12 6.39 -14.63 0.74
N SER A 13 6.55 -13.76 -0.25
CA SER A 13 7.80 -13.16 -0.65
C SER A 13 7.57 -11.75 -1.17
N TYR A 14 8.63 -11.06 -1.57
CA TYR A 14 8.57 -9.72 -2.13
C TYR A 14 9.66 -9.53 -3.19
N GLY A 15 9.44 -8.57 -4.07
CA GLY A 15 10.39 -8.30 -5.14
C GLY A 15 9.99 -7.09 -5.97
N PHE A 16 10.50 -7.03 -7.18
CA PHE A 16 10.10 -6.00 -8.14
C PHE A 16 9.62 -6.62 -9.45
N VAL A 17 8.67 -5.93 -10.07
CA VAL A 17 8.09 -6.34 -11.35
C VAL A 17 8.82 -5.65 -12.50
N ASP A 18 9.21 -6.44 -13.50
CA ASP A 18 9.62 -6.01 -14.82
C ASP A 18 8.78 -6.75 -15.87
N ASN A 19 7.93 -6.01 -16.60
CA ASN A 19 6.92 -6.56 -17.48
C ASN A 19 6.03 -7.60 -16.74
N ASP A 20 6.01 -8.84 -17.18
CA ASP A 20 5.21 -9.92 -16.60
C ASP A 20 6.03 -10.84 -15.68
N THR A 21 7.16 -10.38 -15.19
CA THR A 21 8.08 -11.16 -14.36
C THR A 21 8.40 -10.44 -13.07
N ILE A 22 8.35 -11.17 -11.96
CA ILE A 22 8.83 -10.72 -10.65
C ILE A 22 10.24 -11.25 -10.44
N THR A 23 11.18 -10.38 -10.09
CA THR A 23 12.46 -10.77 -9.50
C THR A 23 12.25 -10.88 -7.98
N ASP A 24 12.33 -12.10 -7.45
CA ASP A 24 12.01 -12.43 -6.06
C ASP A 24 13.21 -12.15 -5.15
N ILE A 25 13.26 -10.92 -4.64
CA ILE A 25 14.33 -10.46 -3.73
C ILE A 25 14.16 -11.05 -2.33
N GLY A 26 12.93 -11.34 -1.92
CA GLY A 26 12.65 -11.91 -0.61
C GLY A 26 13.38 -13.23 -0.37
N GLN A 27 13.54 -14.08 -1.39
CA GLN A 27 14.32 -15.31 -1.25
C GLN A 27 15.79 -15.07 -0.90
N MET A 28 16.35 -13.93 -1.30
CA MET A 28 17.75 -13.58 -1.03
C MET A 28 17.91 -12.86 0.31
N LEU A 29 16.94 -12.04 0.70
CA LEU A 29 17.08 -11.10 1.81
C LEU A 29 16.21 -11.42 3.03
N ALA A 30 15.34 -12.43 3.01
CA ALA A 30 14.39 -12.70 4.09
C ALA A 30 15.04 -12.94 5.46
N SER A 31 16.30 -13.36 5.53
CA SER A 31 17.02 -13.53 6.79
C SER A 31 17.35 -12.21 7.50
N THR A 32 17.47 -11.12 6.76
CA THR A 32 17.77 -9.76 7.27
C THR A 32 16.61 -8.81 7.10
N HIS A 33 15.82 -8.98 6.03
CA HIS A 33 14.66 -8.17 5.69
C HIS A 33 13.49 -9.12 5.42
N PRO A 34 12.72 -9.51 6.45
CA PRO A 34 11.70 -10.56 6.35
C PRO A 34 10.50 -10.16 5.50
N ASP A 35 10.32 -8.88 5.20
CA ASP A 35 9.22 -8.32 4.44
C ASP A 35 9.61 -7.03 3.70
N LEU A 36 8.73 -6.56 2.80
CA LEU A 36 8.99 -5.35 2.02
C LEU A 36 9.07 -4.10 2.91
N LYS A 37 8.34 -4.06 4.05
CA LYS A 37 8.41 -2.94 5.00
C LYS A 37 9.82 -2.78 5.57
N SER A 38 10.44 -3.88 6.00
CA SER A 38 11.80 -3.87 6.53
C SER A 38 12.82 -3.49 5.45
N LEU A 39 12.62 -3.93 4.20
CA LEU A 39 13.49 -3.57 3.08
C LEU A 39 13.45 -2.07 2.79
N ILE A 40 12.27 -1.46 2.68
CA ILE A 40 12.13 -0.02 2.35
C ILE A 40 12.58 0.90 3.49
N GLY A 41 12.69 0.39 4.71
CA GLY A 41 13.23 1.11 5.86
C GLY A 41 14.76 1.23 5.85
N ASP A 42 15.44 0.60 4.90
CA ASP A 42 16.90 0.59 4.74
C ASP A 42 17.30 1.15 3.35
N ASP A 43 18.55 1.04 2.94
CA ASP A 43 19.02 1.39 1.59
C ASP A 43 18.57 0.33 0.57
N TYR A 44 17.23 0.27 0.32
CA TYR A 44 16.62 -0.74 -0.53
C TYR A 44 17.14 -0.71 -1.98
N ALA A 45 17.52 0.45 -2.49
CA ALA A 45 18.03 0.56 -3.87
C ALA A 45 19.34 -0.21 -4.03
N LYS A 46 20.24 -0.10 -3.06
CA LYS A 46 21.50 -0.84 -3.03
C LYS A 46 21.27 -2.33 -2.80
N LEU A 47 20.40 -2.68 -1.85
CA LEU A 47 20.07 -4.08 -1.54
C LEU A 47 19.47 -4.80 -2.75
N ILE A 48 18.54 -4.17 -3.45
CA ILE A 48 17.94 -4.71 -4.68
C ILE A 48 19.03 -4.88 -5.76
N SER A 49 19.83 -3.85 -6.02
CA SER A 49 20.87 -3.90 -7.06
C SER A 49 21.87 -5.01 -6.84
N SER A 50 22.25 -5.26 -5.58
CA SER A 50 23.22 -6.32 -5.25
C SER A 50 22.65 -7.73 -5.35
N SER A 51 21.33 -7.89 -5.31
CA SER A 51 20.65 -9.19 -5.28
C SER A 51 19.96 -9.56 -6.60
N ALA A 52 19.66 -8.56 -7.44
CA ALA A 52 18.79 -8.70 -8.61
C ALA A 52 19.28 -9.74 -9.64
N ASP A 53 20.60 -9.84 -9.87
CA ASP A 53 21.18 -10.71 -10.89
C ASP A 53 21.07 -12.20 -10.51
N THR A 54 21.04 -12.52 -9.23
CA THR A 54 21.02 -13.87 -8.68
C THR A 54 19.66 -14.30 -8.13
N ALA A 55 18.75 -13.34 -7.94
CA ALA A 55 17.43 -13.62 -7.40
C ALA A 55 16.58 -14.44 -8.40
N PRO A 56 15.79 -15.41 -7.90
CA PRO A 56 14.87 -16.17 -8.73
C PRO A 56 13.85 -15.28 -9.44
N ARG A 57 13.36 -15.75 -10.57
CA ARG A 57 12.33 -15.07 -11.35
C ARG A 57 11.06 -15.89 -11.37
N VAL A 58 9.93 -15.23 -11.19
CA VAL A 58 8.60 -15.84 -11.15
C VAL A 58 7.67 -15.08 -12.09
N ALA A 59 6.84 -15.79 -12.84
CA ALA A 59 5.84 -15.13 -13.67
C ALA A 59 4.78 -14.42 -12.78
N LEU A 60 4.39 -13.23 -13.16
CA LEU A 60 3.36 -12.47 -12.45
C LEU A 60 2.01 -13.22 -12.41
N SER A 61 1.73 -14.03 -13.45
CA SER A 61 0.54 -14.89 -13.53
C SER A 61 0.54 -16.04 -12.53
N ASP A 62 1.69 -16.41 -11.97
CA ASP A 62 1.85 -17.62 -11.13
C ASP A 62 1.79 -17.29 -9.63
N VAL A 63 1.46 -16.04 -9.30
CA VAL A 63 1.42 -15.57 -7.92
C VAL A 63 0.09 -14.85 -7.62
N GLN A 64 -0.27 -14.80 -6.34
CA GLN A 64 -1.29 -13.89 -5.85
C GLN A 64 -0.61 -12.66 -5.27
N LEU A 65 -0.92 -11.48 -5.81
CA LEU A 65 -0.43 -10.22 -5.25
C LEU A 65 -1.10 -9.95 -3.90
N LEU A 66 -0.32 -9.45 -2.98
CA LEU A 66 -0.75 -8.99 -1.66
C LEU A 66 -0.63 -7.46 -1.58
N PRO A 67 -1.21 -6.80 -0.57
CA PRO A 67 -0.88 -5.41 -0.29
C PRO A 67 0.64 -5.22 -0.25
N PRO A 68 1.19 -4.16 -0.85
CA PRO A 68 2.65 -3.94 -0.87
C PRO A 68 3.28 -4.03 0.53
N ILE A 69 2.60 -3.42 1.51
CA ILE A 69 2.96 -3.51 2.93
C ILE A 69 1.87 -4.29 3.64
N THR A 70 2.13 -5.56 3.94
CA THR A 70 1.14 -6.44 4.58
C THR A 70 0.98 -6.20 6.08
N ASN A 71 1.94 -5.52 6.70
CA ASN A 71 2.03 -5.28 8.14
C ASN A 71 2.34 -3.80 8.48
N PRO A 72 1.58 -2.83 7.94
CA PRO A 72 1.80 -1.43 8.29
C PRO A 72 1.49 -1.20 9.78
N ASP A 73 2.29 -0.36 10.45
CA ASP A 73 2.00 0.04 11.83
C ASP A 73 0.78 0.93 11.92
N LYS A 74 0.55 1.72 10.89
CA LYS A 74 -0.57 2.68 10.79
C LYS A 74 -1.02 2.80 9.33
N ILE A 75 -2.34 2.88 9.15
CA ILE A 75 -2.97 3.35 7.92
C ILE A 75 -3.80 4.57 8.34
N ILE A 76 -3.39 5.74 7.87
CA ILE A 76 -4.08 7.00 8.16
C ILE A 76 -4.68 7.51 6.85
N CYS A 77 -5.98 7.70 6.85
CA CYS A 77 -6.71 8.22 5.70
C CYS A 77 -7.02 9.70 5.90
N VAL A 78 -7.01 10.44 4.79
CA VAL A 78 -7.36 11.87 4.77
C VAL A 78 -8.67 12.03 4.00
N GLY A 79 -9.77 12.23 4.74
CA GLY A 79 -11.10 12.36 4.14
C GLY A 79 -11.25 13.67 3.35
N LEU A 80 -12.00 13.59 2.23
CA LEU A 80 -12.30 14.73 1.36
C LEU A 80 -11.07 15.44 0.80
N ASN A 81 -9.99 14.73 0.57
CA ASN A 81 -8.69 15.29 0.17
C ASN A 81 -8.59 15.58 -1.34
N TYR A 82 -9.61 15.24 -2.13
CA TYR A 82 -9.72 15.61 -3.54
C TYR A 82 -10.67 16.79 -3.71
N GLU A 83 -10.18 17.91 -4.20
CA GLU A 83 -10.94 19.15 -4.32
C GLU A 83 -12.19 18.98 -5.21
N SER A 84 -12.07 18.23 -6.32
CA SER A 84 -13.20 17.93 -7.20
C SER A 84 -14.31 17.20 -6.46
N HIS A 85 -13.97 16.16 -5.70
CA HIS A 85 -14.92 15.39 -4.91
C HIS A 85 -15.57 16.22 -3.78
N ARG A 86 -14.79 17.07 -3.11
CA ARG A 86 -15.31 17.98 -2.10
C ARG A 86 -16.35 18.95 -2.68
N LYS A 87 -16.08 19.53 -3.86
CA LYS A 87 -17.00 20.42 -4.56
C LYS A 87 -18.27 19.70 -5.00
N GLU A 88 -18.14 18.50 -5.55
CA GLU A 88 -19.28 17.66 -5.99
C GLU A 88 -20.21 17.33 -4.82
N THR A 89 -19.69 17.03 -3.66
CA THR A 89 -20.46 16.73 -2.45
C THR A 89 -20.99 17.98 -1.73
N GLY A 90 -20.67 19.20 -2.22
CA GLY A 90 -21.13 20.48 -1.65
C GLY A 90 -20.56 20.78 -0.27
N ARG A 91 -19.48 20.11 0.14
CA ARG A 91 -18.88 20.32 1.45
C ARG A 91 -17.99 21.57 1.46
N PRO A 92 -18.03 22.37 2.55
CA PRO A 92 -17.18 23.55 2.67
C PRO A 92 -15.70 23.16 2.76
N GLU A 93 -14.85 24.11 2.43
CA GLU A 93 -13.42 23.98 2.71
C GLU A 93 -13.19 23.96 4.22
N VAL A 94 -12.28 23.08 4.65
CA VAL A 94 -11.90 22.95 6.06
C VAL A 94 -10.45 23.37 6.26
N GLU A 95 -10.15 24.01 7.37
CA GLU A 95 -8.81 24.48 7.71
C GLU A 95 -7.86 23.31 8.03
N PHE A 96 -8.40 22.22 8.60
CA PHE A 96 -7.62 21.06 9.02
C PHE A 96 -8.13 19.78 8.31
N PRO A 97 -7.23 18.83 8.02
CA PRO A 97 -7.61 17.58 7.39
C PRO A 97 -8.50 16.73 8.31
N THR A 98 -9.51 16.11 7.73
CA THR A 98 -10.30 15.07 8.42
C THR A 98 -9.51 13.76 8.38
N LEU A 99 -9.06 13.28 9.54
CA LEU A 99 -8.26 12.06 9.64
C LEU A 99 -9.08 10.91 10.22
N PHE A 100 -8.91 9.73 9.65
CA PHE A 100 -9.42 8.47 10.19
C PHE A 100 -8.43 7.34 9.93
N THR A 101 -8.68 6.16 10.46
CA THR A 101 -7.72 5.05 10.39
C THR A 101 -8.36 3.80 9.80
N ARG A 102 -7.53 3.00 9.15
CA ARG A 102 -7.79 1.62 8.78
C ARG A 102 -6.83 0.69 9.50
N PHE A 103 -7.17 -0.59 9.58
CA PHE A 103 -6.32 -1.59 10.22
C PHE A 103 -5.60 -2.43 9.16
N ALA A 104 -4.40 -2.92 9.50
CA ALA A 104 -3.60 -3.73 8.59
C ALA A 104 -4.36 -4.96 8.07
N ASN A 105 -5.17 -5.61 8.92
CA ASN A 105 -5.95 -6.78 8.57
C ASN A 105 -7.23 -6.49 7.76
N SER A 106 -7.52 -5.23 7.45
CA SER A 106 -8.59 -4.86 6.52
C SER A 106 -8.13 -4.75 5.06
N GLN A 107 -6.83 -4.93 4.80
CA GLN A 107 -6.29 -4.88 3.45
C GLN A 107 -6.47 -6.22 2.73
N ILE A 108 -6.68 -6.15 1.43
CA ILE A 108 -6.63 -7.28 0.49
C ILE A 108 -5.70 -6.95 -0.66
N GLY A 109 -5.21 -7.96 -1.37
CA GLY A 109 -4.34 -7.81 -2.53
C GLY A 109 -5.10 -7.46 -3.81
N ASP A 110 -4.34 -7.12 -4.85
CA ASP A 110 -4.89 -6.91 -6.18
C ASP A 110 -5.57 -8.17 -6.71
N GLY A 111 -6.76 -8.01 -7.30
CA GLY A 111 -7.58 -9.11 -7.82
C GLY A 111 -8.39 -9.87 -6.76
N GLU A 112 -8.25 -9.57 -5.48
CA GLU A 112 -9.09 -10.16 -4.44
C GLU A 112 -10.44 -9.42 -4.32
N ALA A 113 -11.50 -10.18 -4.00
CA ALA A 113 -12.83 -9.61 -3.88
C ALA A 113 -13.01 -8.88 -2.54
N MET A 114 -13.48 -7.65 -2.60
CA MET A 114 -13.97 -6.93 -1.42
C MET A 114 -15.35 -7.48 -1.02
N TRP A 115 -15.54 -7.72 0.27
CA TRP A 115 -16.76 -8.32 0.79
C TRP A 115 -17.77 -7.26 1.22
N GLN A 116 -18.92 -7.23 0.53
CA GLN A 116 -20.07 -6.44 0.98
C GLN A 116 -20.74 -7.15 2.15
N PRO A 117 -20.96 -6.48 3.29
CA PRO A 117 -21.74 -7.06 4.39
C PRO A 117 -23.20 -7.27 3.97
N ALA A 118 -23.81 -8.35 4.44
CA ALA A 118 -25.20 -8.69 4.09
C ALA A 118 -26.22 -7.65 4.58
N GLU A 119 -25.85 -6.90 5.61
CA GLU A 119 -26.67 -5.88 6.27
C GLU A 119 -26.72 -4.55 5.53
N SER A 120 -25.96 -4.39 4.44
CA SER A 120 -25.91 -3.16 3.67
C SER A 120 -26.00 -3.41 2.17
N THR A 121 -26.69 -2.51 1.49
CA THR A 121 -26.73 -2.43 0.02
C THR A 121 -25.97 -1.21 -0.52
N SER A 122 -25.28 -0.47 0.37
CA SER A 122 -24.61 0.79 0.07
C SER A 122 -23.09 0.66 0.14
N PHE A 123 -22.54 -0.45 -0.36
CA PHE A 123 -21.10 -0.64 -0.47
C PHE A 123 -20.57 0.07 -1.72
N ASP A 124 -19.61 0.96 -1.52
CA ASP A 124 -19.08 1.84 -2.54
C ASP A 124 -17.56 1.74 -2.59
N TYR A 125 -16.97 1.90 -3.79
CA TYR A 125 -15.52 1.94 -3.95
C TYR A 125 -15.00 3.39 -3.86
N GLU A 126 -13.78 3.55 -3.36
CA GLU A 126 -13.08 4.83 -3.34
C GLU A 126 -11.65 4.63 -3.86
N GLY A 127 -11.39 5.11 -5.08
CA GLY A 127 -10.05 5.07 -5.69
C GLY A 127 -9.16 6.13 -5.07
N GLU A 128 -8.12 5.70 -4.35
CA GLU A 128 -7.25 6.54 -3.55
C GLU A 128 -5.77 6.42 -3.94
N LEU A 129 -4.99 7.47 -3.67
CA LEU A 129 -3.54 7.45 -3.72
C LEU A 129 -3.00 7.08 -2.33
N ALA A 130 -2.36 5.92 -2.23
CA ALA A 130 -1.63 5.55 -1.03
C ALA A 130 -0.19 6.08 -1.08
N VAL A 131 0.22 6.78 -0.04
CA VAL A 131 1.59 7.25 0.17
C VAL A 131 2.26 6.35 1.19
N ILE A 132 3.33 5.67 0.79
CA ILE A 132 4.07 4.73 1.65
C ILE A 132 5.27 5.43 2.26
N ILE A 133 5.27 5.58 3.58
CA ILE A 133 6.36 6.20 4.32
C ILE A 133 7.46 5.16 4.55
N GLY A 134 8.67 5.46 4.09
CA GLY A 134 9.86 4.60 4.25
C GLY A 134 10.72 5.00 5.45
N SER A 135 10.87 6.29 5.70
CA SER A 135 11.66 6.80 6.83
C SER A 135 10.78 7.44 7.88
N GLY A 136 10.89 6.99 9.12
CA GLY A 136 10.21 7.63 10.24
C GLY A 136 10.79 9.00 10.56
N GLY A 137 10.03 9.83 11.31
CA GLY A 137 10.50 11.14 11.76
C GLY A 137 9.56 11.78 12.78
N TRP A 138 10.05 12.86 13.38
CA TRP A 138 9.30 13.67 14.33
C TRP A 138 9.47 15.15 14.00
N LYS A 139 8.36 15.89 13.93
CA LYS A 139 8.34 17.31 13.56
C LYS A 139 9.06 17.59 12.23
N ILE A 140 8.79 16.76 11.23
CA ILE A 140 9.39 16.87 9.91
C ILE A 140 8.91 18.20 9.28
N PRO A 141 9.82 19.09 8.84
CA PRO A 141 9.45 20.29 8.12
C PRO A 141 8.74 19.95 6.80
N GLU A 142 7.83 20.79 6.35
CA GLU A 142 7.05 20.59 5.14
C GLU A 142 7.94 20.36 3.90
N ASP A 143 8.99 21.17 3.75
CA ASP A 143 9.96 21.10 2.65
C ASP A 143 10.78 19.79 2.65
N LYS A 144 10.73 19.01 3.73
CA LYS A 144 11.40 17.72 3.89
C LYS A 144 10.45 16.52 3.85
N ALA A 145 9.16 16.74 3.84
CA ALA A 145 8.17 15.67 3.98
C ALA A 145 8.30 14.59 2.88
N LEU A 146 8.55 15.00 1.64
CA LEU A 146 8.69 14.05 0.51
C LEU A 146 9.96 13.18 0.58
N GLU A 147 10.99 13.59 1.32
CA GLU A 147 12.20 12.78 1.53
C GLU A 147 11.91 11.52 2.38
N HIS A 148 10.79 11.50 3.10
CA HIS A 148 10.33 10.37 3.92
C HIS A 148 9.47 9.36 3.16
N VAL A 149 9.07 9.68 1.91
CA VAL A 149 8.21 8.83 1.09
C VAL A 149 9.05 7.77 0.36
N ALA A 150 8.74 6.50 0.58
CA ALA A 150 9.36 5.39 -0.16
C ALA A 150 8.71 5.18 -1.54
N GLY A 151 7.41 5.46 -1.65
CA GLY A 151 6.69 5.27 -2.90
C GLY A 151 5.19 5.50 -2.77
N TYR A 152 4.50 5.15 -3.84
CA TYR A 152 3.05 5.33 -3.99
C TYR A 152 2.41 4.05 -4.49
N SER A 153 1.14 3.86 -4.16
CA SER A 153 0.31 2.77 -4.67
C SER A 153 -1.12 3.26 -4.91
N CYS A 154 -1.87 2.51 -5.72
CA CYS A 154 -3.32 2.66 -5.74
C CYS A 154 -3.92 1.96 -4.52
N TYR A 155 -5.00 2.51 -4.00
CA TYR A 155 -5.74 1.94 -2.88
C TYR A 155 -7.24 2.05 -3.17
N ASN A 156 -8.02 1.10 -2.70
CA ASN A 156 -9.47 1.19 -2.72
C ASN A 156 -9.97 1.27 -1.28
N ASP A 157 -10.39 2.48 -0.85
CA ASP A 157 -10.93 2.72 0.47
C ASP A 157 -12.43 2.39 0.54
N GLY A 158 -12.78 1.15 0.16
CA GLY A 158 -14.15 0.68 0.08
C GLY A 158 -14.95 0.93 1.35
N SER A 159 -16.10 1.59 1.21
CA SER A 159 -16.88 2.12 2.31
C SER A 159 -18.34 1.68 2.25
N VAL A 160 -18.90 1.33 3.41
CA VAL A 160 -20.32 1.06 3.59
C VAL A 160 -21.02 2.38 3.97
N ARG A 161 -21.66 3.02 2.99
CA ARG A 161 -22.09 4.42 3.09
C ARG A 161 -23.17 4.69 4.13
N ASP A 162 -24.10 3.76 4.30
CA ASP A 162 -25.15 3.86 5.32
C ASP A 162 -24.60 3.71 6.75
N TRP A 163 -23.46 3.02 6.92
CA TRP A 163 -22.80 2.90 8.23
C TRP A 163 -21.81 4.04 8.50
N GLN A 164 -21.28 4.65 7.44
CA GLN A 164 -20.33 5.77 7.55
C GLN A 164 -21.01 7.07 8.01
N ARG A 165 -22.32 7.24 7.75
CA ARG A 165 -23.04 8.51 7.86
C ARG A 165 -24.02 8.54 9.05
N HIS A 166 -23.58 8.11 10.21
CA HIS A 166 -24.37 8.23 11.45
C HIS A 166 -24.00 9.44 12.27
#